data_065f1a898524adcbf5b235fed8dccaa2
#
_entry.id   065f1a898524adcbf5b235fed8dccaa2
#
_cell.length_a   1.000
_cell.length_b   1.000
_cell.length_c   1.000
_cell.angle_alpha   90.00
_cell.angle_beta   90.00
_cell.angle_gamma   90.00
#
_symmetry.space_group_name_H-M   'P 1'
#
loop_
_entity.id
_entity.type
_entity.pdbx_description
1 polymer ?
#
loop_
_entity_poly.entity_id
_entity_poly.type
_entity_poly.pdbx_seq_one_letter_code
_entity_poly.pdbx_strand_id
1 'polypeptide(L)'
;MKLLQCHVDNFGRLSDFDYAFSDGLTVICQPNGFGKSTLAAFLKAMLYGFPRTAGRSISGNERKKYLPWQGGTYGGSLDFEFEGVRYRVRRTFGRTAARDTFSLRDLDHRTESSRFDQRLGEELFQLDADSFMRSVYLPQGQEQEWGATTSIRTKLGDLVDDTDDL
;
A
#
# COMPACT_ATOMS: atom_id res chain seq x y z
N MET A 1 6.60 5.33 10.23
CA MET A 1 6.82 4.11 9.43
C MET A 1 7.91 4.38 8.40
N LYS A 2 8.80 3.41 8.15
CA LYS A 2 9.86 3.48 7.14
C LYS A 2 9.78 2.23 6.26
N LEU A 3 9.76 2.41 4.94
CA LEU A 3 9.86 1.29 4.00
C LEU A 3 11.30 0.81 3.94
N LEU A 4 11.53 -0.49 3.92
CA LEU A 4 12.85 -1.10 3.87
C LEU A 4 13.12 -1.75 2.51
N GLN A 5 12.31 -2.71 2.14
CA GLN A 5 12.42 -3.38 0.84
C GLN A 5 11.09 -4.02 0.45
N CYS A 6 10.92 -4.32 -0.82
CA CYS A 6 9.80 -5.12 -1.28
C CYS A 6 10.27 -6.19 -2.27
N HIS A 7 9.51 -7.28 -2.31
CA HIS A 7 9.60 -8.32 -3.32
C HIS A 7 8.25 -8.49 -3.99
N VAL A 8 8.21 -8.38 -5.30
CA VAL A 8 7.01 -8.57 -6.12
C VAL A 8 7.10 -9.93 -6.78
N ASP A 9 6.27 -10.89 -6.36
CA ASP A 9 6.18 -12.17 -7.06
C ASP A 9 5.69 -11.94 -8.49
N ASN A 10 4.48 -11.39 -8.62
CA ASN A 10 3.93 -10.86 -9.87
C ASN A 10 2.88 -9.78 -9.57
N PHE A 11 2.94 -8.66 -10.25
CA PHE A 11 1.97 -7.56 -10.13
C PHE A 11 2.02 -6.69 -11.38
N GLY A 12 0.97 -6.72 -12.18
CA GLY A 12 0.97 -6.06 -13.49
C GLY A 12 2.12 -6.56 -14.36
N ARG A 13 3.03 -5.67 -14.69
CA ARG A 13 4.22 -5.98 -15.50
C ARG A 13 5.46 -6.38 -14.69
N LEU A 14 5.42 -6.20 -13.36
CA LEU A 14 6.52 -6.60 -12.50
C LEU A 14 6.41 -8.10 -12.20
N SER A 15 7.53 -8.81 -12.32
CA SER A 15 7.65 -10.24 -12.04
C SER A 15 9.03 -10.51 -11.47
N ASP A 16 9.10 -11.25 -10.36
CA ASP A 16 10.33 -11.57 -9.65
C ASP A 16 11.22 -10.33 -9.45
N PHE A 17 10.61 -9.27 -8.88
CA PHE A 17 11.22 -7.95 -8.81
C PHE A 17 11.47 -7.55 -7.36
N ASP A 18 12.72 -7.25 -7.04
CA ASP A 18 13.17 -6.77 -5.74
C ASP A 18 13.51 -5.28 -5.80
N TYR A 19 13.17 -4.56 -4.73
CA TYR A 19 13.55 -3.17 -4.57
C TYR A 19 13.83 -2.83 -3.10
N ALA A 20 15.01 -2.26 -2.84
CA ALA A 20 15.39 -1.74 -1.52
C ALA A 20 15.24 -0.22 -1.50
N PHE A 21 14.57 0.30 -0.47
CA PHE A 21 14.38 1.74 -0.28
C PHE A 21 15.55 2.33 0.49
N SER A 22 15.99 3.52 0.09
CA SER A 22 16.98 4.28 0.84
C SER A 22 16.38 4.97 2.05
N ASP A 23 17.22 5.36 2.99
CA ASP A 23 16.81 6.18 4.12
C ASP A 23 16.36 7.57 3.63
N GLY A 24 15.23 8.03 4.13
CA GLY A 24 14.64 9.31 3.76
C GLY A 24 14.01 9.29 2.37
N LEU A 25 14.42 10.19 1.48
CA LEU A 25 13.86 10.31 0.14
C LEU A 25 14.43 9.25 -0.81
N THR A 26 13.55 8.46 -1.39
CA THR A 26 13.89 7.53 -2.47
C THR A 26 13.40 8.09 -3.82
N VAL A 27 14.32 8.26 -4.76
CA VAL A 27 14.01 8.71 -6.13
C VAL A 27 14.24 7.56 -7.10
N ILE A 28 13.20 7.18 -7.84
CA ILE A 28 13.27 6.11 -8.85
C ILE A 28 13.33 6.75 -10.24
N CYS A 29 14.54 6.92 -10.75
CA CYS A 29 14.79 7.47 -12.09
C CYS A 29 15.05 6.32 -13.08
N GLN A 30 14.01 5.92 -13.79
CA GLN A 30 14.02 4.82 -14.75
C GLN A 30 13.25 5.21 -16.02
N PRO A 31 13.54 4.62 -17.18
CA PRO A 31 12.83 4.88 -18.42
C PRO A 31 11.31 4.70 -18.31
N ASN A 32 10.58 5.33 -19.23
CA ASN A 32 9.14 5.10 -19.34
C ASN A 32 8.89 3.62 -19.68
N GLY A 33 7.88 3.06 -19.02
CA GLY A 33 7.56 1.65 -19.18
C GLY A 33 8.29 0.71 -18.22
N PHE A 34 9.26 1.17 -17.40
CA PHE A 34 9.93 0.36 -16.39
C PHE A 34 8.97 -0.26 -15.37
N GLY A 35 7.88 0.41 -15.02
CA GLY A 35 6.92 -0.07 -14.02
C GLY A 35 6.85 0.78 -12.76
N LYS A 36 7.33 2.03 -12.78
CA LYS A 36 7.27 2.95 -11.62
C LYS A 36 5.88 3.08 -11.02
N SER A 37 4.88 3.34 -11.87
CA SER A 37 3.48 3.44 -11.43
C SER A 37 2.91 2.09 -10.97
N THR A 38 3.41 0.98 -11.52
CA THR A 38 3.04 -0.37 -11.09
C THR A 38 3.61 -0.66 -9.71
N LEU A 39 4.86 -0.25 -9.45
CA LEU A 39 5.48 -0.38 -8.12
C LEU A 39 4.73 0.47 -7.08
N ALA A 40 4.39 1.71 -7.40
CA ALA A 40 3.61 2.56 -6.51
C ALA A 40 2.22 1.93 -6.18
N ALA A 41 1.54 1.40 -7.20
CA ALA A 41 0.27 0.69 -7.01
C ALA A 41 0.44 -0.61 -6.20
N PHE A 42 1.55 -1.32 -6.38
CA PHE A 42 1.90 -2.49 -5.56
C PHE A 42 2.06 -2.11 -4.08
N LEU A 43 2.82 -1.08 -3.78
CA LEU A 43 3.01 -0.60 -2.39
C LEU A 43 1.67 -0.23 -1.74
N LYS A 44 0.80 0.49 -2.47
CA LYS A 44 -0.56 0.77 -2.00
C LYS A 44 -1.35 -0.51 -1.73
N ALA A 45 -1.32 -1.48 -2.66
CA ALA A 45 -2.02 -2.74 -2.50
C ALA A 45 -1.48 -3.58 -1.32
N MET A 46 -0.18 -3.51 -1.03
CA MET A 46 0.42 -4.15 0.14
C MET A 46 -0.08 -3.54 1.44
N LEU A 47 -0.34 -2.24 1.49
CA LEU A 47 -0.83 -1.54 2.67
C LEU A 47 -2.35 -1.69 2.87
N TYR A 48 -3.14 -1.45 1.82
CA TYR A 48 -4.60 -1.37 1.90
C TYR A 48 -5.35 -2.54 1.26
N GLY A 49 -4.67 -3.39 0.49
CA GLY A 49 -5.33 -4.37 -0.37
C GLY A 49 -6.02 -3.71 -1.56
N PHE A 50 -6.92 -4.45 -2.21
CA PHE A 50 -7.80 -3.91 -3.26
C PHE A 50 -9.19 -3.60 -2.69
N PRO A 51 -9.87 -2.54 -3.20
CA PRO A 51 -11.25 -2.26 -2.82
C PRO A 51 -12.15 -3.47 -3.04
N ARG A 52 -13.07 -3.71 -2.10
CA ARG A 52 -14.06 -4.81 -2.22
C ARG A 52 -15.10 -4.53 -3.32
N THR A 53 -15.45 -3.26 -3.51
CA THR A 53 -16.34 -2.79 -4.57
C THR A 53 -15.49 -2.31 -5.74
N ALA A 54 -15.27 -3.20 -6.70
CA ALA A 54 -14.52 -2.86 -7.89
C ALA A 54 -15.48 -2.55 -9.05
N GLY A 55 -15.17 -1.51 -9.81
CA GLY A 55 -15.89 -1.19 -11.05
C GLY A 55 -15.88 -2.37 -12.05
N ARG A 56 -16.87 -2.41 -12.94
CA ARG A 56 -16.95 -3.46 -13.98
C ARG A 56 -15.89 -3.31 -15.06
N SER A 57 -15.44 -2.08 -15.33
CA SER A 57 -14.38 -1.79 -16.32
C SER A 57 -12.98 -2.15 -15.80
N ILE A 58 -12.07 -2.45 -16.71
CA ILE A 58 -10.66 -2.71 -16.35
C ILE A 58 -10.02 -1.45 -15.74
N SER A 59 -10.34 -0.27 -16.25
CA SER A 59 -9.81 1.01 -15.75
C SER A 59 -10.31 1.35 -14.35
N GLY A 60 -11.56 0.97 -14.02
CA GLY A 60 -12.15 1.18 -12.69
C GLY A 60 -11.93 0.03 -11.71
N ASN A 61 -11.15 -1.00 -12.10
CA ASN A 61 -10.89 -2.18 -11.29
C ASN A 61 -9.39 -2.45 -11.23
N GLU A 62 -8.74 -1.92 -10.20
CA GLU A 62 -7.30 -2.08 -10.03
C GLU A 62 -6.85 -3.55 -9.97
N ARG A 63 -7.64 -4.42 -9.36
CA ARG A 63 -7.36 -5.86 -9.31
C ARG A 63 -7.24 -6.47 -10.72
N LYS A 64 -8.11 -6.08 -11.65
CA LYS A 64 -8.04 -6.51 -13.05
C LYS A 64 -6.90 -5.82 -13.80
N LYS A 65 -6.69 -4.53 -13.54
CA LYS A 65 -5.65 -3.72 -14.17
C LYS A 65 -4.25 -4.25 -13.91
N TYR A 66 -3.99 -4.72 -12.69
CA TYR A 66 -2.69 -5.23 -12.28
C TYR A 66 -2.61 -6.76 -12.20
N LEU A 67 -3.64 -7.46 -12.67
CA LEU A 67 -3.59 -8.92 -12.77
C LEU A 67 -2.43 -9.34 -13.68
N PRO A 68 -1.48 -10.17 -13.20
CA PRO A 68 -0.36 -10.59 -14.00
C PRO A 68 -0.84 -11.46 -15.17
N TRP A 69 -0.53 -11.03 -16.39
CA TRP A 69 -0.88 -11.75 -17.62
C TRP A 69 0.03 -12.95 -17.88
N GLN A 70 1.23 -12.96 -17.29
CA GLN A 70 2.18 -14.08 -17.32
C GLN A 70 1.80 -15.22 -16.35
N GLY A 71 0.78 -15.02 -15.48
CA GLY A 71 0.41 -15.98 -14.45
C GLY A 71 1.30 -15.93 -13.21
N GLY A 72 1.32 -17.01 -12.42
CA GLY A 72 2.09 -17.09 -11.18
C GLY A 72 1.35 -16.50 -9.98
N THR A 73 2.04 -16.37 -8.85
CA THR A 73 1.49 -15.80 -7.62
C THR A 73 1.28 -14.30 -7.79
N TYR A 74 0.06 -13.84 -7.72
CA TYR A 74 -0.28 -12.42 -7.78
C TYR A 74 -0.12 -11.78 -6.40
N GLY A 75 0.93 -11.01 -6.19
CA GLY A 75 1.25 -10.40 -4.90
C GLY A 75 2.73 -10.29 -4.64
N GLY A 76 3.11 -10.38 -3.36
CA GLY A 76 4.50 -10.27 -2.92
C GLY A 76 4.62 -9.97 -1.44
N SER A 77 5.74 -9.34 -1.06
CA SER A 77 6.00 -8.92 0.32
C SER A 77 6.55 -7.49 0.38
N LEU A 78 6.34 -6.85 1.52
CA LEU A 78 6.84 -5.52 1.85
C LEU A 78 7.39 -5.54 3.27
N ASP A 79 8.67 -5.17 3.41
CA ASP A 79 9.32 -4.99 4.69
C ASP A 79 9.29 -3.52 5.07
N PHE A 80 8.89 -3.26 6.31
CA PHE A 80 8.82 -1.91 6.86
C PHE A 80 9.19 -1.91 8.35
N GLU A 81 9.61 -0.75 8.83
CA GLU A 81 9.85 -0.51 10.25
C GLU A 81 8.74 0.40 10.80
N PHE A 82 8.24 0.03 11.96
CA PHE A 82 7.27 0.81 12.72
C PHE A 82 7.57 0.71 14.21
N GLU A 83 7.71 1.85 14.89
CA GLU A 83 8.05 1.93 16.32
C GLU A 83 9.32 1.14 16.70
N GLY A 84 10.33 1.14 15.81
CA GLY A 84 11.60 0.47 16.03
C GLY A 84 11.59 -1.04 15.79
N VAL A 85 10.46 -1.63 15.40
CA VAL A 85 10.33 -3.05 15.07
C VAL A 85 10.17 -3.24 13.56
N ARG A 86 10.86 -4.22 13.01
CA ARG A 86 10.81 -4.54 11.58
C ARG A 86 9.78 -5.63 11.32
N TYR A 87 8.89 -5.37 10.38
CA TYR A 87 7.82 -6.26 9.98
C TYR A 87 7.92 -6.62 8.49
N ARG A 88 7.48 -7.81 8.15
CA ARG A 88 7.18 -8.22 6.77
C ARG A 88 5.70 -8.49 6.63
N VAL A 89 5.01 -7.71 5.82
CA VAL A 89 3.70 -8.08 5.34
C VAL A 89 3.84 -8.88 4.04
N ARG A 90 3.10 -9.97 3.92
CA ARG A 90 2.93 -10.73 2.68
C ARG A 90 1.46 -10.74 2.32
N ARG A 91 1.16 -10.40 1.07
CA ARG A 91 -0.19 -10.49 0.50
C ARG A 91 -0.15 -11.24 -0.81
N THR A 92 -1.14 -12.12 -0.99
CA THR A 92 -1.45 -12.64 -2.32
C THR A 92 -2.89 -12.29 -2.66
N PHE A 93 -3.12 -12.01 -3.93
CA PHE A 93 -4.40 -11.55 -4.44
C PHE A 93 -5.00 -12.62 -5.34
N GLY A 94 -6.25 -12.98 -5.08
CA GLY A 94 -7.01 -13.86 -5.95
C GLY A 94 -7.77 -13.09 -7.03
N ARG A 95 -8.50 -13.82 -7.86
CA ARG A 95 -9.45 -13.20 -8.81
C ARG A 95 -10.61 -12.48 -8.09
N THR A 96 -10.89 -12.90 -6.86
CA THR A 96 -11.89 -12.30 -5.97
C THR A 96 -11.27 -12.04 -4.61
N ALA A 97 -11.80 -11.06 -3.86
CA ALA A 97 -11.32 -10.69 -2.54
C ALA A 97 -11.35 -11.87 -1.52
N ALA A 98 -12.25 -12.82 -1.70
CA ALA A 98 -12.34 -14.01 -0.84
C ALA A 98 -11.12 -14.95 -0.93
N ARG A 99 -10.30 -14.80 -1.98
CA ARG A 99 -9.09 -15.59 -2.18
C ARG A 99 -7.81 -14.83 -1.84
N ASP A 100 -7.95 -13.62 -1.31
CA ASP A 100 -6.80 -12.85 -0.86
C ASP A 100 -6.24 -13.45 0.43
N THR A 101 -4.93 -13.45 0.55
CA THR A 101 -4.24 -13.85 1.79
C THR A 101 -3.50 -12.67 2.38
N PHE A 102 -3.35 -12.68 3.68
CA PHE A 102 -2.57 -11.71 4.44
C PHE A 102 -1.82 -12.44 5.53
N SER A 103 -0.53 -12.16 5.66
CA SER A 103 0.25 -12.53 6.83
C SER A 103 1.20 -11.41 7.21
N LEU A 104 1.47 -11.29 8.51
CA LEU A 104 2.41 -10.34 9.07
C LEU A 104 3.42 -11.10 9.91
N ARG A 105 4.69 -10.83 9.70
CA ARG A 105 5.79 -11.42 10.45
C ARG A 105 6.64 -10.33 11.09
N ASP A 106 6.96 -10.52 12.36
CA ASP A 106 7.99 -9.78 13.06
C ASP A 106 9.36 -10.33 12.64
N LEU A 107 10.18 -9.50 12.00
CA LEU A 107 11.49 -9.93 11.49
C LEU A 107 12.56 -9.97 12.58
N ASP A 108 12.40 -9.17 13.63
CA ASP A 108 13.36 -9.11 14.73
C ASP A 108 13.24 -10.32 15.64
N HIS A 109 12.00 -10.75 15.92
CA HIS A 109 11.73 -11.95 16.72
C HIS A 109 11.51 -13.22 15.86
N ARG A 110 11.45 -13.10 14.54
CA ARG A 110 11.22 -14.19 13.56
C ARG A 110 9.94 -14.98 13.81
N THR A 111 8.90 -14.32 14.29
CA THR A 111 7.60 -14.90 14.63
C THR A 111 6.48 -14.29 13.79
N GLU A 112 5.37 -15.04 13.65
CA GLU A 112 4.13 -14.44 13.15
C GLU A 112 3.65 -13.38 14.12
N SER A 113 3.12 -12.28 13.59
CA SER A 113 2.65 -11.14 14.38
C SER A 113 1.17 -10.88 14.12
N SER A 114 0.42 -10.60 15.17
CA SER A 114 -0.95 -10.11 15.12
C SER A 114 -1.06 -8.62 15.43
N ARG A 115 0.05 -7.89 15.39
CA ARG A 115 0.10 -6.44 15.68
C ARG A 115 -0.81 -5.64 14.77
N PHE A 116 -0.89 -6.04 13.50
CA PHE A 116 -1.72 -5.43 12.47
C PHE A 116 -2.52 -6.51 11.74
N ASP A 117 -3.71 -6.16 11.29
CA ASP A 117 -4.58 -7.02 10.51
C ASP A 117 -4.60 -6.63 9.01
N GLN A 118 -5.60 -7.08 8.28
CA GLN A 118 -5.77 -6.76 6.86
C GLN A 118 -5.94 -5.26 6.57
N ARG A 119 -6.25 -4.44 7.59
CA ARG A 119 -6.36 -2.99 7.52
C ARG A 119 -5.05 -2.28 7.86
N LEU A 120 -3.93 -2.92 7.55
CA LEU A 120 -2.58 -2.45 7.85
C LEU A 120 -2.38 -0.95 7.56
N GLY A 121 -2.81 -0.47 6.39
CA GLY A 121 -2.67 0.94 6.02
C GLY A 121 -3.49 1.87 6.91
N GLU A 122 -4.72 1.48 7.26
CA GLU A 122 -5.57 2.27 8.16
C GLU A 122 -4.94 2.38 9.56
N GLU A 123 -4.38 1.28 10.07
CA GLU A 123 -3.74 1.25 11.39
C GLU A 123 -2.42 2.03 11.41
N LEU A 124 -1.61 1.95 10.34
CA LEU A 124 -0.32 2.64 10.26
C LEU A 124 -0.45 4.15 10.06
N PHE A 125 -1.40 4.60 9.24
CA PHE A 125 -1.52 6.01 8.85
C PHE A 125 -2.69 6.72 9.53
N GLN A 126 -3.58 6.00 10.22
CA GLN A 126 -4.83 6.53 10.75
C GLN A 126 -5.69 7.19 9.66
N LEU A 127 -5.63 6.67 8.45
CA LEU A 127 -6.34 7.13 7.27
C LEU A 127 -6.96 5.94 6.55
N ASP A 128 -8.21 6.07 6.12
CA ASP A 128 -8.79 5.12 5.18
C ASP A 128 -8.12 5.19 3.79
N ALA A 129 -8.37 4.21 2.94
CA ALA A 129 -7.73 4.12 1.63
C ALA A 129 -8.00 5.33 0.74
N ASP A 130 -9.21 5.93 0.82
CA ASP A 130 -9.59 7.10 0.01
C ASP A 130 -8.84 8.35 0.48
N SER A 131 -8.78 8.57 1.79
CA SER A 131 -8.00 9.66 2.39
C SER A 131 -6.51 9.55 2.11
N PHE A 132 -5.95 8.32 2.18
CA PHE A 132 -4.57 8.05 1.81
C PHE A 132 -4.30 8.40 0.35
N MET A 133 -5.19 8.02 -0.57
CA MET A 133 -5.10 8.34 -2.00
C MET A 133 -5.16 9.84 -2.29
N ARG A 134 -5.79 10.62 -1.44
CA ARG A 134 -5.95 12.07 -1.62
C ARG A 134 -4.86 12.90 -0.95
N SER A 135 -4.15 12.34 0.03
CA SER A 135 -3.18 13.09 0.85
C SER A 135 -1.75 12.58 0.77
N VAL A 136 -1.55 11.27 0.66
CA VAL A 136 -0.23 10.64 0.72
C VAL A 136 0.19 10.07 -0.62
N TYR A 137 -0.72 9.43 -1.34
CA TYR A 137 -0.47 8.82 -2.64
C TYR A 137 -0.87 9.79 -3.76
N LEU A 138 0.12 10.32 -4.49
CA LEU A 138 -0.09 11.29 -5.56
C LEU A 138 0.19 10.64 -6.92
N PRO A 139 -0.78 10.01 -7.58
CA PRO A 139 -0.58 9.40 -8.88
C PRO A 139 -0.49 10.46 -9.98
N GLN A 140 0.29 10.16 -11.03
CA GLN A 140 0.40 11.04 -12.19
C GLN A 140 -0.91 11.11 -12.98
N GLY A 141 -1.33 12.31 -13.39
CA GLY A 141 -2.44 12.52 -14.33
C GLY A 141 -3.85 12.41 -13.73
N GLN A 142 -3.99 12.38 -12.43
CA GLN A 142 -5.29 12.59 -11.78
C GLN A 142 -5.38 14.06 -11.37
N GLU A 143 -6.31 14.79 -11.98
CA GLU A 143 -6.82 16.03 -11.39
C GLU A 143 -7.56 15.62 -10.11
N GLN A 144 -6.89 15.80 -8.98
CA GLN A 144 -7.49 15.54 -7.69
C GLN A 144 -8.49 16.66 -7.41
N GLU A 145 -9.75 16.30 -7.23
CA GLU A 145 -10.67 17.18 -6.51
C GLU A 145 -10.13 17.32 -5.08
N TRP A 146 -9.52 18.47 -4.82
CA TRP A 146 -8.98 18.84 -3.52
C TRP A 146 -10.12 19.03 -2.53
N GLY A 147 -10.57 17.96 -1.91
CA GLY A 147 -11.59 17.96 -0.86
C GLY A 147 -11.13 17.11 0.31
N ALA A 148 -11.11 17.67 1.51
CA ALA A 148 -10.83 16.91 2.71
C ALA A 148 -11.94 15.87 2.94
N THR A 149 -11.57 14.58 3.03
CA THR A 149 -12.49 13.51 3.43
C THR A 149 -12.86 13.65 4.91
N THR A 150 -13.89 12.93 5.36
CA THR A 150 -14.32 12.95 6.75
C THR A 150 -13.17 12.56 7.68
N SER A 151 -12.39 11.54 7.38
CA SER A 151 -11.27 11.11 8.21
C SER A 151 -10.13 12.14 8.26
N ILE A 152 -9.86 12.87 7.19
CA ILE A 152 -8.90 13.99 7.21
C ILE A 152 -9.42 15.14 8.08
N ARG A 153 -10.72 15.46 7.98
CA ARG A 153 -11.34 16.51 8.79
C ARG A 153 -11.32 16.16 10.28
N THR A 154 -11.64 14.92 10.65
CA THR A 154 -11.58 14.45 12.03
C THR A 154 -10.16 14.56 12.58
N LYS A 155 -9.17 14.07 11.85
CA LYS A 155 -7.77 14.14 12.27
C LYS A 155 -7.23 15.58 12.41
N LEU A 156 -7.69 16.48 11.58
CA LEU A 156 -7.37 17.92 11.72
C LEU A 156 -8.10 18.54 12.90
N GLY A 157 -9.34 18.13 13.20
CA GLY A 157 -10.09 18.56 14.38
C GLY A 157 -9.39 18.13 15.66
N ASP A 158 -9.00 16.87 15.78
CA ASP A 158 -8.29 16.33 16.95
C ASP A 158 -6.97 17.07 17.22
N LEU A 159 -6.25 17.50 16.16
CA LEU A 159 -5.02 18.28 16.30
C LEU A 159 -5.27 19.74 16.77
N VAL A 160 -6.44 20.31 16.49
CA VAL A 160 -6.80 21.66 16.93
C VAL A 160 -7.25 21.63 18.40
N ASP A 161 -8.02 20.62 18.79
CA ASP A 161 -8.48 20.47 20.18
C ASP A 161 -7.32 20.20 21.15
N ASP A 162 -6.26 19.46 20.72
CA ASP A 162 -5.04 19.25 21.52
C ASP A 162 -4.20 20.53 21.73
N THR A 163 -4.44 21.60 20.97
CA THR A 163 -3.70 22.88 21.11
C THR A 163 -4.39 23.89 22.02
N ASP A 164 -5.65 23.70 22.36
CA ASP A 164 -6.39 24.60 23.26
C ASP A 164 -6.26 24.25 24.77
N ASP A 165 -5.54 23.18 25.12
CA ASP A 165 -5.28 22.72 26.50
C ASP A 165 -3.87 23.10 27.03
N LEU A 166 -3.24 24.17 26.50
CA LEU A 166 -1.96 24.72 27.00
C LEU A 166 -2.10 26.12 27.59
#